data_fe45ddcf74a92506bf43e38180d77210
#
_entry.id   fe45ddcf74a92506bf43e38180d77210
#
_cell.length_a   1.000
_cell.length_b   1.000
_cell.length_c   1.000
_cell.angle_alpha   90.00
_cell.angle_beta   90.00
_cell.angle_gamma   90.00
#
_symmetry.space_group_name_H-M   'P 1'
#
loop_
_entity.id
_entity.type
_entity.pdbx_description
1 polymer ?
#
loop_
_entity_poly.entity_id
_entity_poly.type
_entity_poly.pdbx_seq_one_letter_code
_entity_poly.pdbx_strand_id
1 'polypeptide(L)'
;VLPAHFQHTIRSFSHDRIIQTTRRRPRRAQRLFPIQLPSLSQYTAPKTNFAGTQFAQPYTGGKFKVLMVATDERYLQMQNGKFFSTGNHPVETLLPMLHIHKAGFAIDVATLSGNHAKFEMWAMPNEDAAIAEIYAEYLPKLDKPARLADILDEVTAPDSPYIAVLIPGGHGAFNKLPESRDRQIHHHPVPRPRRAGCRIRRSSR
;
A
#
# COMPACT_ATOMS: atom_id res chain seq x y z
N VAL A 1 -29.64 54.62 29.56
CA VAL A 1 -30.33 55.44 28.53
C VAL A 1 -29.99 54.87 27.16
N LEU A 2 -30.92 54.08 26.62
CA LEU A 2 -30.95 53.62 25.24
C LEU A 2 -31.74 54.58 24.39
N PRO A 3 -31.45 54.77 23.12
CA PRO A 3 -32.48 55.13 22.14
C PRO A 3 -32.79 53.96 21.19
N ALA A 4 -34.08 53.85 20.96
CA ALA A 4 -34.77 52.99 20.05
C ALA A 4 -34.61 53.40 18.57
N HIS A 5 -35.11 52.51 17.75
CA HIS A 5 -35.46 52.56 16.32
C HIS A 5 -34.40 52.11 15.32
N PHE A 6 -34.67 50.89 14.79
CA PHE A 6 -34.75 50.72 13.36
C PHE A 6 -35.67 49.51 13.03
N GLN A 7 -36.92 49.81 12.72
CA GLN A 7 -37.80 48.90 12.02
C GLN A 7 -37.47 49.00 10.54
N HIS A 8 -37.00 47.92 9.93
CA HIS A 8 -36.96 47.77 8.48
C HIS A 8 -37.97 46.73 8.01
N THR A 9 -38.93 47.29 7.36
CA THR A 9 -39.95 46.73 6.51
C THR A 9 -39.49 45.61 5.63
N ILE A 10 -40.04 44.40 5.84
CA ILE A 10 -39.93 43.28 4.94
C ILE A 10 -40.90 43.52 3.77
N ARG A 11 -40.38 43.91 2.64
CA ARG A 11 -41.13 43.90 1.39
C ARG A 11 -41.15 42.46 0.84
N SER A 12 -42.32 41.87 0.82
CA SER A 12 -42.66 40.70 0.04
C SER A 12 -42.42 40.95 -1.44
N PHE A 13 -41.47 40.33 -2.05
CA PHE A 13 -41.37 40.18 -3.49
C PHE A 13 -41.82 38.77 -3.89
N SER A 14 -43.06 38.67 -4.24
CA SER A 14 -43.61 37.59 -5.02
C SER A 14 -43.01 37.68 -6.42
N HIS A 15 -42.04 36.79 -6.73
CA HIS A 15 -41.61 36.54 -8.09
C HIS A 15 -41.83 35.06 -8.38
N ASP A 16 -42.95 34.77 -8.99
CA ASP A 16 -43.17 33.56 -9.74
C ASP A 16 -42.12 33.44 -10.87
N ARG A 17 -40.98 32.89 -10.56
CA ARG A 17 -40.10 32.35 -11.59
C ARG A 17 -40.46 30.92 -11.85
N ILE A 18 -41.13 30.72 -12.97
CA ILE A 18 -41.23 29.44 -13.63
C ILE A 18 -39.84 28.82 -13.71
N ILE A 19 -39.58 27.89 -12.81
CA ILE A 19 -38.38 27.04 -12.88
C ILE A 19 -38.66 26.10 -14.05
N GLN A 20 -38.14 26.44 -15.22
CA GLN A 20 -37.95 25.47 -16.29
C GLN A 20 -37.00 24.40 -15.76
N THR A 21 -37.56 23.33 -15.26
CA THR A 21 -36.84 22.10 -15.02
C THR A 21 -36.36 21.57 -16.36
N THR A 22 -35.14 21.99 -16.74
CA THR A 22 -34.42 21.26 -17.78
C THR A 22 -34.33 19.83 -17.31
N ARG A 23 -35.15 18.96 -17.90
CA ARG A 23 -35.02 17.51 -17.74
C ARG A 23 -33.59 17.15 -18.14
N ARG A 24 -32.68 17.13 -17.16
CA ARG A 24 -31.39 16.45 -17.33
C ARG A 24 -31.76 15.01 -17.68
N ARG A 25 -31.42 14.61 -18.90
CA ARG A 25 -31.47 13.19 -19.28
C ARG A 25 -30.82 12.43 -18.14
N PRO A 26 -31.43 11.38 -17.59
CA PRO A 26 -30.76 10.58 -16.57
C PRO A 26 -29.44 10.18 -17.14
N ARG A 27 -28.33 10.58 -16.49
CA ARG A 27 -27.03 10.05 -16.79
C ARG A 27 -27.23 8.54 -16.79
N ARG A 28 -26.97 7.92 -17.93
CA ARG A 28 -27.03 6.48 -18.11
C ARG A 28 -26.35 5.92 -16.88
N ALA A 29 -27.08 5.29 -15.98
CA ALA A 29 -26.53 4.67 -14.80
C ALA A 29 -25.40 3.80 -15.32
N GLN A 30 -24.15 4.16 -15.00
CA GLN A 30 -23.04 3.29 -15.31
C GLN A 30 -23.43 1.98 -14.64
N ARG A 31 -23.73 0.97 -15.44
CA ARG A 31 -23.95 -0.36 -14.91
C ARG A 31 -22.66 -0.68 -14.18
N LEU A 32 -22.70 -0.57 -12.88
CA LEU A 32 -21.70 -1.17 -12.02
C LEU A 32 -21.79 -2.65 -12.36
N PHE A 33 -20.89 -3.11 -13.22
CA PHE A 33 -20.77 -4.54 -13.47
C PHE A 33 -20.56 -5.18 -12.11
N PRO A 34 -21.35 -6.19 -11.74
CA PRO A 34 -21.14 -6.87 -10.47
C PRO A 34 -19.68 -7.30 -10.47
N ILE A 35 -18.92 -6.75 -9.51
CA ILE A 35 -17.58 -7.25 -9.21
C ILE A 35 -17.84 -8.67 -8.79
N GLN A 36 -17.46 -9.61 -9.64
CA GLN A 36 -17.52 -11.01 -9.29
C GLN A 36 -16.43 -11.20 -8.23
N LEU A 37 -16.85 -11.08 -6.96
CA LEU A 37 -15.99 -11.49 -5.86
C LEU A 37 -15.68 -12.97 -6.13
N PRO A 38 -14.40 -13.36 -6.25
CA PRO A 38 -14.09 -14.77 -6.30
C PRO A 38 -14.73 -15.38 -5.05
N SER A 39 -15.58 -16.38 -5.23
CA SER A 39 -16.00 -17.25 -4.14
C SER A 39 -14.73 -17.65 -3.41
N LEU A 40 -14.74 -17.68 -2.07
CA LEU A 40 -13.62 -18.07 -1.22
C LEU A 40 -12.87 -19.19 -1.93
N SER A 41 -11.77 -18.82 -2.58
CA SER A 41 -11.04 -19.77 -3.41
C SER A 41 -10.13 -20.58 -2.50
N GLN A 42 -9.70 -21.73 -2.96
CA GLN A 42 -8.67 -22.52 -2.26
C GLN A 42 -7.38 -21.71 -1.97
N TYR A 43 -7.24 -20.52 -2.55
CA TYR A 43 -6.10 -19.60 -2.37
C TYR A 43 -6.34 -18.56 -1.28
N THR A 44 -7.50 -18.56 -0.61
CA THR A 44 -7.80 -17.65 0.49
C THR A 44 -8.05 -18.46 1.75
N ALA A 45 -7.19 -18.30 2.74
CA ALA A 45 -7.36 -18.90 4.04
C ALA A 45 -7.73 -17.82 5.08
N PRO A 46 -8.60 -18.13 6.07
CA PRO A 46 -8.94 -17.19 7.14
C PRO A 46 -7.75 -16.90 8.06
N LYS A 47 -6.76 -17.78 8.10
CA LYS A 47 -5.50 -17.67 8.87
C LYS A 47 -4.31 -18.09 8.01
N THR A 48 -3.15 -17.50 8.33
CA THR A 48 -1.88 -17.96 7.79
C THR A 48 -1.34 -19.15 8.61
N ASN A 49 -0.32 -19.82 8.09
CA ASN A 49 0.43 -20.85 8.82
C ASN A 49 1.52 -20.24 9.72
N PHE A 50 1.37 -18.97 10.12
CA PHE A 50 2.34 -18.29 10.94
C PHE A 50 2.36 -18.85 12.35
N ALA A 51 3.38 -19.64 12.67
CA ALA A 51 3.57 -20.25 14.00
C ALA A 51 4.35 -19.32 14.99
N GLY A 52 4.62 -18.10 14.58
CA GLY A 52 5.49 -17.17 15.29
C GLY A 52 6.95 -17.31 14.86
N THR A 53 7.59 -16.20 14.57
CA THR A 53 9.03 -16.15 14.30
C THR A 53 9.69 -15.37 15.41
N GLN A 54 10.69 -15.97 16.04
CA GLN A 54 11.58 -15.30 16.97
C GLN A 54 12.99 -15.30 16.38
N PHE A 55 13.55 -14.11 16.23
CA PHE A 55 14.94 -13.96 15.84
C PHE A 55 15.78 -13.88 17.11
N ALA A 56 16.77 -14.76 17.25
CA ALA A 56 17.65 -14.77 18.43
C ALA A 56 18.42 -13.45 18.59
N GLN A 57 18.71 -12.78 17.49
CA GLN A 57 19.42 -11.49 17.46
C GLN A 57 18.75 -10.59 16.41
N PRO A 58 17.65 -9.93 16.75
CA PRO A 58 17.05 -8.95 15.84
C PRO A 58 18.00 -7.78 15.63
N TYR A 59 17.92 -7.16 14.46
CA TYR A 59 18.71 -5.99 14.15
C TYR A 59 18.26 -4.79 14.98
N THR A 60 19.20 -4.14 15.67
CA THR A 60 18.94 -2.98 16.54
C THR A 60 19.62 -1.69 16.06
N GLY A 61 20.36 -1.76 14.94
CA GLY A 61 21.23 -0.66 14.52
C GLY A 61 20.50 0.55 13.92
N GLY A 62 19.22 0.46 13.60
CA GLY A 62 18.38 1.57 13.11
C GLY A 62 18.71 2.13 11.72
N LYS A 63 19.91 1.84 11.18
CA LYS A 63 20.38 2.38 9.90
C LYS A 63 19.74 1.67 8.71
N PHE A 64 19.70 0.34 8.75
CA PHE A 64 19.28 -0.46 7.61
C PHE A 64 17.77 -0.67 7.59
N LYS A 65 17.22 -0.56 6.39
CA LYS A 65 15.78 -0.64 6.11
C LYS A 65 15.51 -1.59 4.95
N VAL A 66 14.25 -1.97 4.79
CA VAL A 66 13.75 -2.65 3.60
C VAL A 66 12.78 -1.72 2.89
N LEU A 67 12.92 -1.57 1.58
CA LEU A 67 11.93 -0.87 0.78
C LEU A 67 10.88 -1.85 0.30
N MET A 68 9.62 -1.59 0.58
CA MET A 68 8.51 -2.29 -0.05
C MET A 68 7.95 -1.46 -1.20
N VAL A 69 7.97 -2.02 -2.41
CA VAL A 69 7.34 -1.41 -3.59
C VAL A 69 6.01 -2.08 -3.83
N ALA A 70 4.93 -1.38 -3.47
CA ALA A 70 3.57 -1.85 -3.57
C ALA A 70 2.86 -1.29 -4.80
N THR A 71 1.79 -1.95 -5.25
CA THR A 71 0.90 -1.39 -6.27
C THR A 71 -0.13 -0.45 -5.64
N ASP A 72 -0.40 0.64 -6.33
CA ASP A 72 -1.49 1.59 -6.05
C ASP A 72 -2.66 1.46 -7.05
N GLU A 73 -2.58 0.46 -7.93
CA GLU A 73 -3.64 0.18 -8.89
C GLU A 73 -4.72 -0.75 -8.32
N ARG A 74 -5.96 -0.36 -8.55
CA ARG A 74 -7.15 -1.09 -8.08
C ARG A 74 -7.75 -2.01 -9.12
N TYR A 75 -7.57 -1.68 -10.40
CA TYR A 75 -8.28 -2.34 -11.47
C TYR A 75 -7.32 -2.85 -12.54
N LEU A 76 -7.40 -4.16 -12.79
CA LEU A 76 -6.72 -4.80 -13.90
C LEU A 76 -7.70 -5.04 -15.03
N GLN A 77 -7.42 -4.48 -16.20
CA GLN A 77 -8.23 -4.73 -17.38
C GLN A 77 -7.97 -6.15 -17.91
N MET A 78 -9.04 -6.91 -18.04
CA MET A 78 -8.98 -8.28 -18.54
C MET A 78 -9.21 -8.30 -20.06
N GLN A 79 -8.78 -9.37 -20.72
CA GLN A 79 -8.92 -9.56 -22.16
C GLN A 79 -10.38 -9.46 -22.65
N ASN A 80 -11.35 -9.79 -21.83
CA ASN A 80 -12.78 -9.67 -22.13
C ASN A 80 -13.35 -8.25 -21.95
N GLY A 81 -12.49 -7.25 -21.74
CA GLY A 81 -12.86 -5.85 -21.53
C GLY A 81 -13.44 -5.52 -20.14
N LYS A 82 -13.54 -6.50 -19.25
CA LYS A 82 -13.98 -6.28 -17.86
C LYS A 82 -12.79 -5.88 -16.98
N PHE A 83 -13.10 -5.29 -15.83
CA PHE A 83 -12.10 -4.97 -14.82
C PHE A 83 -12.16 -5.95 -13.67
N PHE A 84 -10.99 -6.44 -13.27
CA PHE A 84 -10.81 -7.24 -12.07
C PHE A 84 -10.36 -6.33 -10.92
N SER A 85 -10.98 -6.46 -9.75
CA SER A 85 -10.54 -5.75 -8.55
C SER A 85 -9.28 -6.40 -8.02
N THR A 86 -8.18 -5.67 -8.08
CA THR A 86 -6.84 -6.16 -7.77
C THR A 86 -6.16 -5.32 -6.68
N GLY A 87 -4.92 -5.61 -6.43
CA GLY A 87 -4.07 -4.96 -5.46
C GLY A 87 -2.87 -5.84 -5.12
N ASN A 88 -2.21 -5.53 -4.03
CA ASN A 88 -1.25 -6.41 -3.39
C ASN A 88 -1.99 -7.54 -2.68
N HIS A 89 -1.51 -8.78 -2.81
CA HIS A 89 -2.11 -9.89 -2.07
C HIS A 89 -1.78 -9.77 -0.57
N PRO A 90 -2.78 -9.76 0.32
CA PRO A 90 -2.55 -9.44 1.75
C PRO A 90 -1.52 -10.35 2.41
N VAL A 91 -1.62 -11.67 2.23
CA VAL A 91 -0.69 -12.61 2.86
C VAL A 91 0.72 -12.46 2.30
N GLU A 92 0.85 -12.34 0.96
CA GLU A 92 2.16 -12.19 0.31
C GLU A 92 2.82 -10.84 0.60
N THR A 93 2.06 -9.87 1.08
CA THR A 93 2.56 -8.58 1.53
C THR A 93 2.85 -8.59 3.03
N LEU A 94 1.83 -8.87 3.84
CA LEU A 94 1.88 -8.63 5.28
C LEU A 94 2.68 -9.69 6.04
N LEU A 95 2.69 -10.93 5.56
CA LEU A 95 3.46 -11.98 6.22
C LEU A 95 4.98 -11.76 6.06
N PRO A 96 5.54 -11.44 4.89
CA PRO A 96 6.94 -11.03 4.78
C PRO A 96 7.25 -9.76 5.58
N MET A 97 6.35 -8.76 5.57
CA MET A 97 6.52 -7.56 6.39
C MET A 97 6.63 -7.90 7.88
N LEU A 98 5.79 -8.79 8.38
CA LEU A 98 5.83 -9.24 9.78
C LEU A 98 7.17 -9.89 10.12
N HIS A 99 7.71 -10.73 9.23
CA HIS A 99 9.02 -11.35 9.43
C HIS A 99 10.15 -10.31 9.43
N ILE A 100 10.14 -9.38 8.49
CA ILE A 100 11.13 -8.30 8.38
C ILE A 100 11.08 -7.41 9.61
N HIS A 101 9.88 -7.03 10.05
CA HIS A 101 9.66 -6.22 11.24
C HIS A 101 10.19 -6.93 12.50
N LYS A 102 9.84 -8.21 12.69
CA LYS A 102 10.34 -9.02 13.81
C LYS A 102 11.85 -9.27 13.76
N ALA A 103 12.45 -9.22 12.57
CA ALA A 103 13.89 -9.24 12.42
C ALA A 103 14.57 -7.90 12.80
N GLY A 104 13.80 -6.87 13.16
CA GLY A 104 14.28 -5.57 13.63
C GLY A 104 14.53 -4.55 12.52
N PHE A 105 14.12 -4.82 11.27
CA PHE A 105 14.29 -3.87 10.18
C PHE A 105 13.05 -3.00 10.02
N ALA A 106 13.28 -1.70 9.88
CA ALA A 106 12.24 -0.78 9.44
C ALA A 106 11.88 -1.05 7.97
N ILE A 107 10.60 -0.87 7.65
CA ILE A 107 10.09 -0.98 6.28
C ILE A 107 9.57 0.39 5.86
N ASP A 108 10.06 0.89 4.74
CA ASP A 108 9.47 2.03 4.06
C ASP A 108 8.66 1.54 2.87
N VAL A 109 7.58 2.26 2.58
CA VAL A 109 6.63 1.87 1.53
C VAL A 109 6.67 2.90 0.42
N ALA A 110 6.78 2.41 -0.81
CA ALA A 110 6.65 3.23 -2.01
C ALA A 110 5.64 2.60 -2.98
N THR A 111 5.02 3.46 -3.77
CA THR A 111 4.22 3.07 -4.93
C THR A 111 4.66 3.88 -6.15
N LEU A 112 4.27 3.47 -7.34
CA LEU A 112 4.69 4.19 -8.56
C LEU A 112 4.26 5.64 -8.58
N SER A 113 3.05 5.94 -8.13
CA SER A 113 2.50 7.30 -8.14
C SER A 113 2.50 8.01 -6.78
N GLY A 114 2.88 7.34 -5.69
CA GLY A 114 2.78 7.86 -4.34
C GLY A 114 1.37 7.81 -3.76
N ASN A 115 0.44 7.17 -4.45
CA ASN A 115 -0.92 6.98 -3.94
C ASN A 115 -0.99 5.78 -3.01
N HIS A 116 -2.03 5.75 -2.19
CA HIS A 116 -2.34 4.68 -1.25
C HIS A 116 -2.21 3.28 -1.86
N ALA A 117 -1.47 2.40 -1.18
CA ALA A 117 -1.29 1.02 -1.59
C ALA A 117 -2.62 0.26 -1.58
N LYS A 118 -2.95 -0.43 -2.68
CA LYS A 118 -4.21 -1.17 -2.81
C LYS A 118 -4.00 -2.63 -2.44
N PHE A 119 -4.98 -3.20 -1.76
CA PHE A 119 -4.98 -4.60 -1.37
C PHE A 119 -6.16 -5.36 -1.98
N GLU A 120 -5.96 -6.62 -2.25
CA GLU A 120 -7.01 -7.59 -2.58
C GLU A 120 -7.76 -7.96 -1.29
N MET A 121 -8.59 -7.03 -0.78
CA MET A 121 -9.26 -7.18 0.52
C MET A 121 -10.11 -8.45 0.66
N TRP A 122 -10.54 -9.02 -0.45
CA TRP A 122 -11.23 -10.31 -0.48
C TRP A 122 -10.34 -11.50 -0.07
N ALA A 123 -9.01 -11.32 -0.13
CA ALA A 123 -8.02 -12.32 0.27
C ALA A 123 -7.42 -12.06 1.67
N MET A 124 -7.94 -11.07 2.42
CA MET A 124 -7.46 -10.76 3.76
C MET A 124 -7.76 -11.91 4.72
N PRO A 125 -6.74 -12.44 5.46
CA PRO A 125 -6.96 -13.48 6.46
C PRO A 125 -7.59 -12.87 7.72
N ASN A 126 -8.91 -12.82 7.75
CA ASN A 126 -9.69 -12.06 8.75
C ASN A 126 -9.59 -12.61 10.18
N GLU A 127 -9.11 -13.84 10.37
CA GLU A 127 -8.97 -14.48 11.68
C GLU A 127 -7.50 -14.53 12.14
N ASP A 128 -6.58 -13.87 11.43
CA ASP A 128 -5.16 -13.83 11.77
C ASP A 128 -4.81 -12.52 12.48
N ALA A 129 -4.71 -12.59 13.82
CA ALA A 129 -4.40 -11.43 14.64
C ALA A 129 -3.02 -10.81 14.30
N ALA A 130 -2.01 -11.63 14.01
CA ALA A 130 -0.67 -11.14 13.70
C ALA A 130 -0.64 -10.36 12.39
N ILE A 131 -1.42 -10.79 11.41
CA ILE A 131 -1.58 -10.07 10.14
C ILE A 131 -2.38 -8.77 10.34
N ALA A 132 -3.41 -8.81 11.17
CA ALA A 132 -4.19 -7.60 11.49
C ALA A 132 -3.33 -6.55 12.22
N GLU A 133 -2.49 -6.98 13.16
CA GLU A 133 -1.58 -6.10 13.91
C GLU A 133 -0.57 -5.43 13.00
N ILE A 134 0.16 -6.20 12.16
CA ILE A 134 1.16 -5.61 11.26
C ILE A 134 0.50 -4.70 10.22
N TYR A 135 -0.69 -5.03 9.74
CA TYR A 135 -1.44 -4.16 8.84
C TYR A 135 -1.76 -2.82 9.51
N ALA A 136 -2.29 -2.85 10.74
CA ALA A 136 -2.64 -1.65 11.50
C ALA A 136 -1.40 -0.78 11.80
N GLU A 137 -0.27 -1.40 12.17
CA GLU A 137 0.98 -0.70 12.43
C GLU A 137 1.51 0.06 11.21
N TYR A 138 1.47 -0.59 10.04
CA TYR A 138 1.98 0.01 8.81
C TYR A 138 0.93 0.80 8.03
N LEU A 139 -0.32 0.84 8.48
CA LEU A 139 -1.39 1.57 7.79
C LEU A 139 -1.03 3.02 7.44
N PRO A 140 -0.37 3.82 8.31
CA PRO A 140 0.01 5.19 7.95
C PRO A 140 0.99 5.27 6.77
N LYS A 141 1.91 4.30 6.64
CA LYS A 141 2.85 4.23 5.52
C LYS A 141 2.21 3.67 4.26
N LEU A 142 1.26 2.75 4.41
CA LEU A 142 0.47 2.20 3.30
C LEU A 142 -0.49 3.24 2.72
N ASP A 143 -0.97 4.14 3.57
CA ASP A 143 -1.91 5.21 3.20
C ASP A 143 -1.21 6.37 2.50
N LYS A 144 0.01 6.68 2.92
CA LYS A 144 0.83 7.76 2.38
C LYS A 144 2.23 7.25 2.03
N PRO A 145 2.34 6.37 1.04
CA PRO A 145 3.64 5.86 0.60
C PRO A 145 4.43 6.94 -0.11
N ALA A 146 5.74 6.76 -0.18
CA ALA A 146 6.58 7.58 -1.04
C ALA A 146 6.26 7.30 -2.52
N ARG A 147 6.44 8.31 -3.38
CA ARG A 147 6.49 8.07 -4.82
C ARG A 147 7.83 7.46 -5.16
N LEU A 148 7.83 6.33 -5.86
CA LEU A 148 9.04 5.56 -6.14
C LEU A 148 10.12 6.39 -6.85
N ALA A 149 9.72 7.19 -7.83
CA ALA A 149 10.65 8.05 -8.57
C ALA A 149 11.37 9.07 -7.69
N ASP A 150 10.73 9.53 -6.60
CA ASP A 150 11.29 10.58 -5.74
C ASP A 150 12.36 10.04 -4.77
N ILE A 151 12.38 8.73 -4.52
CA ILE A 151 13.33 8.08 -3.62
C ILE A 151 14.36 7.20 -4.36
N LEU A 152 14.29 7.13 -5.67
CA LEU A 152 15.11 6.21 -6.48
C LEU A 152 16.60 6.48 -6.29
N ASP A 153 17.00 7.73 -6.25
CA ASP A 153 18.40 8.12 -6.05
C ASP A 153 18.92 7.68 -4.68
N GLU A 154 18.12 7.80 -3.62
CA GLU A 154 18.48 7.30 -2.28
C GLU A 154 18.59 5.76 -2.27
N VAL A 155 17.64 5.09 -2.94
CA VAL A 155 17.62 3.61 -2.98
C VAL A 155 18.83 3.05 -3.71
N THR A 156 19.28 3.73 -4.78
CA THR A 156 20.38 3.27 -5.62
C THR A 156 21.76 3.81 -5.21
N ALA A 157 21.80 4.71 -4.23
CA ALA A 157 23.07 5.26 -3.75
C ALA A 157 24.02 4.18 -3.18
N PRO A 158 25.34 4.32 -3.32
CA PRO A 158 26.30 3.36 -2.78
C PRO A 158 26.23 3.17 -1.27
N ASP A 159 25.80 4.19 -0.53
CA ASP A 159 25.63 4.22 0.92
C ASP A 159 24.14 4.12 1.35
N SER A 160 23.29 3.67 0.44
CA SER A 160 21.86 3.50 0.66
C SER A 160 21.57 2.78 1.98
N PRO A 161 20.58 3.24 2.76
CA PRO A 161 20.11 2.52 3.93
C PRO A 161 19.30 1.27 3.57
N TYR A 162 18.85 1.16 2.33
CA TYR A 162 18.02 0.03 1.89
C TYR A 162 18.87 -1.19 1.54
N ILE A 163 18.70 -2.26 2.32
CA ILE A 163 19.46 -3.51 2.14
C ILE A 163 18.71 -4.55 1.32
N ALA A 164 17.43 -4.33 1.10
CA ALA A 164 16.58 -5.20 0.30
C ALA A 164 15.38 -4.43 -0.24
N VAL A 165 14.81 -4.97 -1.33
CA VAL A 165 13.53 -4.52 -1.88
C VAL A 165 12.56 -5.69 -1.81
N LEU A 166 11.39 -5.46 -1.21
CA LEU A 166 10.25 -6.37 -1.20
C LEU A 166 9.26 -5.92 -2.27
N ILE A 167 8.96 -6.78 -3.20
CA ILE A 167 7.87 -6.57 -4.16
C ILE A 167 6.83 -7.64 -3.86
N PRO A 168 5.69 -7.26 -3.27
CA PRO A 168 4.65 -8.22 -2.94
C PRO A 168 4.03 -8.83 -4.20
N GLY A 169 3.56 -10.05 -4.08
CA GLY A 169 2.70 -10.67 -5.08
C GLY A 169 1.29 -10.08 -5.07
N GLY A 170 0.47 -10.63 -5.94
CA GLY A 170 -0.88 -10.16 -6.23
C GLY A 170 -0.98 -9.73 -7.68
N HIS A 171 -2.19 -9.79 -8.23
CA HIS A 171 -2.40 -9.43 -9.63
C HIS A 171 -2.12 -7.96 -9.91
N GLY A 172 -2.18 -7.11 -8.90
CA GLY A 172 -1.84 -5.70 -9.01
C GLY A 172 -0.39 -5.44 -9.41
N ALA A 173 0.53 -6.34 -9.11
CA ALA A 173 1.93 -6.23 -9.50
C ALA A 173 2.13 -6.26 -11.02
N PHE A 174 1.17 -6.81 -11.78
CA PHE A 174 1.20 -6.77 -13.25
C PHE A 174 0.83 -5.41 -13.84
N ASN A 175 0.21 -4.54 -13.05
CA ASN A 175 -0.19 -3.21 -13.51
C ASN A 175 0.98 -2.24 -13.43
N LYS A 176 1.49 -1.79 -14.58
CA LYS A 176 2.50 -0.74 -14.75
C LYS A 176 3.87 -1.00 -14.11
N LEU A 177 3.97 -1.84 -13.05
CA LEU A 177 5.24 -2.14 -12.42
C LEU A 177 6.27 -2.74 -13.40
N PRO A 178 5.91 -3.73 -14.23
CA PRO A 178 6.84 -4.30 -15.20
C PRO A 178 7.27 -3.34 -16.31
N GLU A 179 6.44 -2.33 -16.61
CA GLU A 179 6.63 -1.37 -17.69
C GLU A 179 7.28 -0.07 -17.20
N SER A 180 7.39 0.09 -15.90
CA SER A 180 7.98 1.28 -15.29
C SER A 180 9.46 1.43 -15.65
N ARG A 181 9.88 2.65 -15.95
CA ARG A 181 11.31 2.99 -16.13
C ARG A 181 12.09 2.83 -14.83
N ASP A 182 11.42 2.85 -13.70
CA ASP A 182 11.99 2.72 -12.36
C ASP A 182 12.38 1.27 -12.03
N ARG A 183 12.28 0.33 -13.00
CA ARG A 183 12.74 -1.07 -12.91
C ARG A 183 14.22 -1.23 -12.58
N GLN A 184 15.00 -0.17 -12.68
CA GLN A 184 16.44 -0.21 -12.41
C GLN A 184 16.78 -0.69 -10.99
N ILE A 185 15.85 -0.61 -10.05
CA ILE A 185 16.00 -1.16 -8.71
C ILE A 185 16.33 -2.65 -8.73
N HIS A 186 15.81 -3.41 -9.69
CA HIS A 186 16.07 -4.84 -9.80
C HIS A 186 17.49 -5.21 -10.21
N HIS A 187 18.24 -4.27 -10.77
CA HIS A 187 19.56 -4.51 -11.33
C HIS A 187 20.72 -3.93 -10.51
N HIS A 188 20.41 -3.12 -9.47
CA HIS A 188 21.45 -2.64 -8.60
C HIS A 188 21.83 -3.75 -7.60
N PRO A 189 23.12 -4.12 -7.54
CA PRO A 189 23.59 -5.03 -6.50
C PRO A 189 23.41 -4.32 -5.15
N VAL A 190 22.50 -4.82 -4.34
CA VAL A 190 22.35 -4.40 -2.95
C VAL A 190 23.74 -4.51 -2.28
N PRO A 191 24.28 -3.45 -1.68
CA PRO A 191 25.58 -3.51 -1.02
C PRO A 191 25.56 -4.63 0.02
N ARG A 192 26.33 -5.68 -0.20
CA ARG A 192 26.44 -6.75 0.80
C ARG A 192 27.12 -6.16 2.03
N PRO A 193 26.52 -6.23 3.22
CA PRO A 193 27.20 -5.82 4.43
C PRO A 193 28.49 -6.60 4.50
N ARG A 194 29.62 -5.88 4.62
CA ARG A 194 30.93 -6.53 4.83
C ARG A 194 30.76 -7.43 6.05
N ARG A 195 30.91 -8.73 5.87
CA ARG A 195 30.92 -9.67 6.98
C ARG A 195 31.97 -9.16 7.96
N ALA A 196 31.52 -8.71 9.12
CA ALA A 196 32.44 -8.46 10.24
C ALA A 196 33.19 -9.77 10.40
N GLY A 197 34.51 -9.72 10.16
CA GLY A 197 35.34 -10.90 10.12
C GLY A 197 35.24 -11.63 11.47
N CYS A 198 34.55 -12.77 11.46
CA CYS A 198 34.60 -13.72 12.55
C CYS A 198 35.99 -14.30 12.54
N ARG A 199 36.90 -13.68 13.28
CA ARG A 199 38.25 -14.24 13.57
C ARG A 199 38.01 -15.39 14.53
N ILE A 200 37.89 -16.59 13.97
CA ILE A 200 37.99 -17.80 14.77
C ILE A 200 39.46 -17.85 15.30
N ARG A 201 39.64 -17.47 16.57
CA ARG A 201 40.90 -17.78 17.26
C ARG A 201 40.99 -19.31 17.36
N ARG A 202 41.84 -19.93 16.53
CA ARG A 202 42.27 -21.30 16.79
C ARG A 202 43.10 -21.26 18.08
N SER A 203 42.57 -21.85 19.15
CA SER A 203 43.32 -22.19 20.33
C SER A 203 44.26 -23.33 19.96
N SER A 204 45.55 -23.04 19.90
CA SER A 204 46.60 -24.07 19.86
C SER A 204 46.75 -24.67 21.26
N ARG A 205 46.47 -25.94 21.36
CA ARG A 205 47.03 -26.82 22.39
C ARG A 205 48.06 -27.72 21.72
#